data_bdfa4343447d759ded7ca0b388fe5061
#
_entry.id   bdfa4343447d759ded7ca0b388fe5061
#
_cell.length_a   1.000
_cell.length_b   1.000
_cell.length_c   1.000
_cell.angle_alpha   90.00
_cell.angle_beta   90.00
_cell.angle_gamma   90.00
#
_symmetry.space_group_name_H-M   'P 1'
#
loop_
_entity.id
_entity.type
_entity.pdbx_description
1 polymer ?
#
loop_
_entity_poly.entity_id
_entity_poly.type
_entity_poly.pdbx_seq_one_letter_code
_entity_poly.pdbx_strand_id
1 'polypeptide(L)'
;DIGDGTMKSYEDLWMDGSRVFNFVQKEVPPLIEEILEYSKKSKDEIEWYLFHQPNKFMLQKLADKMNIPWDKVPMNVVENFGNSSGSTIPVNITYNLKDKLIDHSYTCCLSGFGAGLSWGSMIMELGNLDFCEMLISKY
;
A
#
# COMPACT_ATOMS: atom_id res chain seq x y z
N ASP A 1 16.46 -5.12 -26.77
CA ASP A 1 17.34 -4.31 -25.93
C ASP A 1 16.52 -3.18 -25.30
N ILE A 2 16.56 -3.05 -24.00
CA ILE A 2 15.85 -2.01 -23.22
C ILE A 2 16.76 -0.81 -22.87
N GLY A 3 17.90 -0.69 -23.54
CA GLY A 3 18.84 0.44 -23.42
C GLY A 3 19.92 0.26 -22.33
N ASP A 4 19.89 -0.82 -21.55
CA ASP A 4 20.92 -1.18 -20.55
C ASP A 4 21.78 -2.38 -20.98
N GLY A 5 21.62 -2.83 -22.23
CA GLY A 5 22.29 -4.01 -22.78
C GLY A 5 21.56 -5.33 -22.48
N THR A 6 20.47 -5.33 -21.74
CA THR A 6 19.69 -6.52 -21.41
C THR A 6 18.71 -6.82 -22.55
N MET A 7 18.76 -8.04 -23.07
CA MET A 7 17.77 -8.55 -24.03
C MET A 7 16.57 -9.10 -23.26
N LYS A 8 15.40 -8.58 -23.56
CA LYS A 8 14.13 -9.10 -23.01
C LYS A 8 13.21 -9.57 -24.12
N SER A 9 12.49 -10.66 -23.83
CA SER A 9 11.43 -11.19 -24.68
C SER A 9 10.06 -10.64 -24.27
N TYR A 10 9.02 -10.94 -25.05
CA TYR A 10 7.64 -10.62 -24.68
C TYR A 10 7.12 -11.42 -23.47
N GLU A 11 7.84 -12.47 -23.07
CA GLU A 11 7.52 -13.32 -21.92
C GLU A 11 8.11 -12.79 -20.61
N ASP A 12 9.06 -11.83 -20.70
CA ASP A 12 9.70 -11.24 -19.55
C ASP A 12 8.83 -10.13 -18.92
N LEU A 13 8.74 -10.11 -17.60
CA LEU A 13 8.14 -9.00 -16.89
C LEU A 13 8.98 -7.74 -17.11
N TRP A 14 8.35 -6.71 -17.66
CA TRP A 14 8.97 -5.41 -17.85
C TRP A 14 8.18 -4.31 -17.15
N MET A 15 8.89 -3.43 -16.45
CA MET A 15 8.31 -2.28 -15.79
C MET A 15 9.23 -1.07 -15.89
N ASP A 16 8.70 0.04 -16.37
CA ASP A 16 9.36 1.34 -16.29
C ASP A 16 9.12 1.93 -14.90
N GLY A 17 10.10 1.74 -14.01
CA GLY A 17 9.98 2.18 -12.61
C GLY A 17 9.76 3.69 -12.46
N SER A 18 10.35 4.50 -13.35
CA SER A 18 10.19 5.95 -13.31
C SER A 18 8.76 6.37 -13.69
N ARG A 19 8.20 5.74 -14.72
CA ARG A 19 6.81 5.99 -15.12
C ARG A 19 5.83 5.53 -14.06
N VAL A 20 6.05 4.36 -13.46
CA VAL A 20 5.20 3.86 -12.35
C VAL A 20 5.29 4.79 -11.15
N PHE A 21 6.49 5.25 -10.78
CA PHE A 21 6.66 6.24 -9.70
C PHE A 21 5.86 7.52 -9.97
N ASN A 22 6.03 8.11 -11.14
CA ASN A 22 5.33 9.34 -11.52
C ASN A 22 3.81 9.15 -11.54
N PHE A 23 3.34 8.02 -12.05
CA PHE A 23 1.93 7.65 -12.04
C PHE A 23 1.38 7.59 -10.59
N VAL A 24 2.04 6.86 -9.70
CA VAL A 24 1.60 6.75 -8.30
C VAL A 24 1.53 8.12 -7.63
N GLN A 25 2.58 8.94 -7.80
CA GLN A 25 2.62 10.28 -7.22
C GLN A 25 1.56 11.23 -7.80
N LYS A 26 1.09 10.99 -9.02
CA LYS A 26 0.10 11.83 -9.68
C LYS A 26 -1.34 11.38 -9.41
N GLU A 27 -1.61 10.08 -9.49
CA GLU A 27 -2.98 9.56 -9.54
C GLU A 27 -3.51 9.06 -8.19
N VAL A 28 -2.61 8.62 -7.29
CA VAL A 28 -3.07 8.08 -5.98
C VAL A 28 -3.56 9.17 -5.02
N PRO A 29 -2.90 10.35 -4.88
CA PRO A 29 -3.40 11.40 -4.00
C PRO A 29 -4.83 11.85 -4.32
N PRO A 30 -5.19 12.22 -5.55
CA PRO A 30 -6.57 12.63 -5.86
C PRO A 30 -7.59 11.50 -5.62
N LEU A 31 -7.23 10.23 -5.88
CA LEU A 31 -8.09 9.09 -5.57
C LEU A 31 -8.39 8.98 -4.05
N ILE A 32 -7.39 9.21 -3.22
CA ILE A 32 -7.58 9.16 -1.75
C ILE A 32 -8.40 10.36 -1.28
N GLU A 33 -8.20 11.54 -1.85
CA GLU A 33 -9.02 12.72 -1.55
C GLU A 33 -10.49 12.49 -1.96
N GLU A 34 -10.74 11.91 -3.11
CA GLU A 34 -12.08 11.57 -3.59
C GLU A 34 -12.78 10.56 -2.67
N ILE A 35 -12.10 9.49 -2.22
CA ILE A 35 -12.71 8.51 -1.32
C ILE A 35 -12.95 9.09 0.09
N LEU A 36 -12.11 10.01 0.56
CA LEU A 36 -12.33 10.73 1.82
C LEU A 36 -13.58 11.62 1.72
N GLU A 37 -13.73 12.38 0.63
CA GLU A 37 -14.90 13.20 0.37
C GLU A 37 -16.18 12.35 0.26
N TYR A 38 -16.13 11.27 -0.51
CA TYR A 38 -17.26 10.33 -0.67
C TYR A 38 -17.69 9.71 0.67
N SER A 39 -16.75 9.32 1.51
CA SER A 39 -17.01 8.75 2.84
C SER A 39 -17.35 9.79 3.90
N LYS A 40 -17.24 11.10 3.58
CA LYS A 40 -17.39 12.23 4.50
C LYS A 40 -16.44 12.15 5.70
N LYS A 41 -15.24 11.61 5.49
CA LYS A 41 -14.18 11.52 6.50
C LYS A 41 -13.05 12.49 6.18
N SER A 42 -12.47 13.07 7.21
CA SER A 42 -11.23 13.85 7.12
C SER A 42 -10.00 12.93 7.18
N LYS A 43 -8.85 13.44 6.76
CA LYS A 43 -7.55 12.72 6.89
C LYS A 43 -7.21 12.35 8.33
N ASP A 44 -7.61 13.18 9.28
CA ASP A 44 -7.32 12.97 10.71
C ASP A 44 -8.12 11.81 11.32
N GLU A 45 -9.32 11.54 10.78
CA GLU A 45 -10.17 10.42 11.18
C GLU A 45 -9.67 9.07 10.67
N ILE A 46 -8.75 9.07 9.69
CA ILE A 46 -8.08 7.84 9.25
C ILE A 46 -6.94 7.53 10.23
N GLU A 47 -7.02 6.38 10.85
CA GLU A 47 -6.03 5.92 11.82
C GLU A 47 -4.87 5.19 11.15
N TRP A 48 -5.15 4.44 10.07
CA TRP A 48 -4.14 3.73 9.30
C TRP A 48 -4.34 3.88 7.79
N TYR A 49 -3.25 4.20 7.09
CA TYR A 49 -3.16 4.18 5.63
C TYR A 49 -2.38 2.94 5.19
N LEU A 50 -3.10 1.93 4.77
CA LEU A 50 -2.56 0.61 4.42
C LEU A 50 -2.36 0.51 2.91
N PHE A 51 -1.26 1.02 2.44
CA PHE A 51 -0.92 1.07 1.02
C PHE A 51 -0.23 -0.20 0.54
N HIS A 52 -0.41 -0.52 -0.76
CA HIS A 52 0.48 -1.42 -1.47
C HIS A 52 1.95 -1.04 -1.21
N GLN A 53 2.82 -2.01 -1.03
CA GLN A 53 4.23 -1.83 -0.61
C GLN A 53 5.21 -2.03 -1.77
N PRO A 54 5.32 -1.10 -2.74
CA PRO A 54 6.24 -1.26 -3.88
C PRO A 54 7.69 -1.01 -3.48
N ASN A 55 7.96 0.10 -2.79
CA ASN A 55 9.21 0.44 -2.12
C ASN A 55 8.97 1.57 -1.12
N LYS A 56 9.83 1.64 -0.11
CA LYS A 56 9.72 2.61 0.99
C LYS A 56 9.79 4.07 0.54
N PHE A 57 10.71 4.39 -0.37
CA PHE A 57 10.89 5.75 -0.87
C PHE A 57 9.62 6.29 -1.54
N MET A 58 8.96 5.46 -2.36
CA MET A 58 7.71 5.83 -3.02
C MET A 58 6.62 6.15 -2.01
N LEU A 59 6.49 5.34 -0.95
CA LEU A 59 5.50 5.55 0.12
C LEU A 59 5.80 6.80 0.94
N GLN A 60 7.06 7.06 1.27
CA GLN A 60 7.47 8.29 1.95
C GLN A 60 7.06 9.52 1.14
N LYS A 61 7.37 9.54 -0.16
CA LYS A 61 7.00 10.64 -1.05
C LYS A 61 5.50 10.82 -1.21
N LEU A 62 4.76 9.72 -1.20
CA LEU A 62 3.29 9.75 -1.24
C LEU A 62 2.71 10.34 0.06
N ALA A 63 3.17 9.89 1.21
CA ALA A 63 2.76 10.39 2.51
C ALA A 63 3.10 11.88 2.69
N ASP A 64 4.34 12.29 2.33
CA ASP A 64 4.77 13.69 2.36
C ASP A 64 3.86 14.57 1.50
N LYS A 65 3.60 14.14 0.24
CA LYS A 65 2.76 14.87 -0.70
C LYS A 65 1.33 15.07 -0.21
N MET A 66 0.81 14.10 0.51
CA MET A 66 -0.56 14.12 1.05
C MET A 66 -0.64 14.74 2.45
N ASN A 67 0.50 15.14 3.04
CA ASN A 67 0.61 15.58 4.42
C ASN A 67 0.05 14.55 5.42
N ILE A 68 0.31 13.26 5.19
CA ILE A 68 -0.06 12.19 6.10
C ILE A 68 1.14 11.87 7.00
N PRO A 69 0.96 11.85 8.33
CA PRO A 69 2.02 11.46 9.26
C PRO A 69 2.52 10.04 8.99
N TRP A 70 3.84 9.85 8.99
CA TRP A 70 4.46 8.55 8.66
C TRP A 70 4.10 7.43 9.62
N ASP A 71 3.79 7.75 10.88
CA ASP A 71 3.34 6.79 11.89
C ASP A 71 1.97 6.18 11.59
N LYS A 72 1.17 6.85 10.75
CA LYS A 72 -0.10 6.30 10.22
C LYS A 72 0.09 5.47 8.93
N VAL A 73 1.30 5.44 8.35
CA VAL A 73 1.60 4.77 7.07
C VAL A 73 2.70 3.73 7.28
N PRO A 74 2.40 2.48 7.63
CA PRO A 74 3.42 1.46 7.73
C PRO A 74 4.13 1.24 6.39
N MET A 75 5.48 1.28 6.38
CA MET A 75 6.31 1.25 5.17
C MET A 75 7.43 0.19 5.23
N ASN A 76 7.27 -0.80 6.13
CA ASN A 76 8.31 -1.76 6.48
C ASN A 76 8.13 -3.15 5.85
N VAL A 77 7.01 -3.39 5.18
CA VAL A 77 6.71 -4.72 4.61
C VAL A 77 7.72 -5.07 3.51
N VAL A 78 8.01 -4.11 2.60
CA VAL A 78 8.96 -4.36 1.51
C VAL A 78 10.37 -4.66 1.99
N GLU A 79 10.79 -4.08 3.12
CA GLU A 79 12.11 -4.32 3.71
C GLU A 79 12.23 -5.72 4.32
N ASN A 80 11.13 -6.27 4.84
CA ASN A 80 11.10 -7.56 5.51
C ASN A 80 10.67 -8.73 4.60
N PHE A 81 9.80 -8.47 3.61
CA PHE A 81 9.15 -9.52 2.80
C PHE A 81 9.26 -9.29 1.29
N GLY A 82 9.87 -8.17 0.86
CA GLY A 82 9.86 -7.76 -0.53
C GLY A 82 8.50 -7.27 -1.01
N ASN A 83 8.40 -7.01 -2.32
CA ASN A 83 7.14 -6.65 -2.96
C ASN A 83 6.40 -7.93 -3.39
N SER A 84 5.50 -8.41 -2.56
CA SER A 84 4.65 -9.57 -2.83
C SER A 84 3.39 -9.24 -3.64
N SER A 85 3.44 -8.18 -4.47
CA SER A 85 2.35 -7.77 -5.37
C SER A 85 1.02 -7.57 -4.62
N GLY A 86 -0.07 -8.22 -5.02
CA GLY A 86 -1.40 -8.08 -4.39
C GLY A 86 -1.48 -8.48 -2.93
N SER A 87 -0.51 -9.28 -2.43
CA SER A 87 -0.47 -9.72 -1.03
C SER A 87 0.13 -8.69 -0.08
N THR A 88 0.70 -7.58 -0.57
CA THR A 88 1.39 -6.60 0.29
C THR A 88 0.47 -5.93 1.30
N ILE A 89 -0.80 -5.66 0.96
CA ILE A 89 -1.77 -5.08 1.88
C ILE A 89 -2.16 -6.07 2.98
N PRO A 90 -2.58 -7.32 2.71
CA PRO A 90 -2.81 -8.32 3.74
C PRO A 90 -1.58 -8.56 4.64
N VAL A 91 -0.38 -8.63 4.07
CA VAL A 91 0.87 -8.75 4.84
C VAL A 91 1.07 -7.51 5.72
N ASN A 92 0.81 -6.32 5.21
CA ASN A 92 0.91 -5.07 5.99
C ASN A 92 -0.04 -5.09 7.20
N ILE A 93 -1.28 -5.52 7.00
CA ILE A 93 -2.28 -5.66 8.07
C ILE A 93 -1.78 -6.65 9.13
N THR A 94 -1.45 -7.87 8.73
CA THR A 94 -1.07 -8.94 9.67
C THR A 94 0.26 -8.67 10.38
N TYR A 95 1.21 -8.00 9.72
CA TYR A 95 2.52 -7.71 10.30
C TYR A 95 2.51 -6.51 11.26
N ASN A 96 1.80 -5.43 10.91
CA ASN A 96 1.87 -4.17 11.64
C ASN A 96 0.71 -3.96 12.63
N LEU A 97 -0.48 -4.50 12.33
CA LEU A 97 -1.65 -4.29 13.17
C LEU A 97 -1.96 -5.50 14.06
N LYS A 98 -1.82 -6.72 13.56
CA LYS A 98 -1.85 -7.96 14.34
C LYS A 98 -2.77 -7.91 15.58
N ASP A 99 -2.18 -7.92 16.77
CA ASP A 99 -2.89 -7.95 18.05
C ASP A 99 -3.78 -6.72 18.28
N LYS A 100 -3.45 -5.57 17.66
CA LYS A 100 -4.29 -4.36 17.73
C LYS A 100 -5.69 -4.56 17.17
N LEU A 101 -5.83 -5.48 16.20
CA LEU A 101 -7.12 -5.75 15.55
C LEU A 101 -8.01 -6.73 16.31
N ILE A 102 -7.53 -7.34 17.38
CA ILE A 102 -8.31 -8.28 18.19
C ILE A 102 -9.32 -7.53 19.07
N ASP A 103 -8.84 -6.55 19.81
CA ASP A 103 -9.62 -5.86 20.83
C ASP A 103 -10.13 -4.49 20.41
N HIS A 104 -9.76 -4.03 19.20
CA HIS A 104 -10.10 -2.69 18.73
C HIS A 104 -10.36 -2.67 17.23
N SER A 105 -11.20 -1.72 16.80
CA SER A 105 -11.48 -1.44 15.38
C SER A 105 -10.91 -0.08 15.01
N TYR A 106 -10.30 0.00 13.84
CA TYR A 106 -9.67 1.21 13.31
C TYR A 106 -10.30 1.63 11.98
N THR A 107 -10.46 2.92 11.78
CA THR A 107 -10.79 3.45 10.46
C THR A 107 -9.55 3.42 9.57
N CYS A 108 -9.56 2.56 8.56
CA CYS A 108 -8.44 2.32 7.66
C CYS A 108 -8.75 2.81 6.25
N CYS A 109 -7.77 3.45 5.61
CA CYS A 109 -7.75 3.71 4.18
C CYS A 109 -6.79 2.73 3.51
N LEU A 110 -7.31 1.83 2.69
CA LEU A 110 -6.53 0.89 1.90
C LEU A 110 -6.38 1.43 0.49
N SER A 111 -5.17 1.35 -0.10
CA SER A 111 -4.96 1.74 -1.49
C SER A 111 -3.99 0.79 -2.20
N GLY A 112 -4.48 0.15 -3.25
CA GLY A 112 -3.71 -0.66 -4.18
C GLY A 112 -3.42 0.11 -5.46
N PHE A 113 -2.22 -0.06 -6.00
CA PHE A 113 -1.81 0.57 -7.27
C PHE A 113 -0.65 -0.22 -7.90
N GLY A 114 -0.58 -0.22 -9.22
CA GLY A 114 0.49 -0.95 -9.91
C GLY A 114 0.25 -1.19 -11.39
N ALA A 115 0.71 -2.37 -11.81
CA ALA A 115 0.67 -2.79 -13.21
C ALA A 115 -0.76 -2.79 -13.75
N GLY A 116 -0.85 -2.33 -15.03
CA GLY A 116 -2.12 -2.20 -15.72
C GLY A 116 -2.12 -0.97 -16.63
N LEU A 117 -1.95 0.32 -16.23
CA LEU A 117 -1.89 0.77 -14.84
C LEU A 117 -3.27 0.67 -14.19
N SER A 118 -3.32 0.21 -12.96
CA SER A 118 -4.56 0.15 -12.18
C SER A 118 -4.33 0.67 -10.76
N TRP A 119 -5.34 1.30 -10.20
CA TRP A 119 -5.33 1.79 -8.83
C TRP A 119 -6.76 1.85 -8.28
N GLY A 120 -6.87 1.70 -6.96
CA GLY A 120 -8.13 1.76 -6.27
C GLY A 120 -7.92 1.99 -4.79
N SER A 121 -8.91 2.62 -4.15
CA SER A 121 -8.89 2.85 -2.70
C SER A 121 -10.23 2.50 -2.08
N MET A 122 -10.20 2.18 -0.80
CA MET A 122 -11.38 1.97 0.02
C MET A 122 -11.14 2.47 1.44
N ILE A 123 -12.20 2.94 2.09
CA ILE A 123 -12.21 3.23 3.52
C ILE A 123 -13.10 2.19 4.20
N MET A 124 -12.60 1.60 5.27
CA MET A 124 -13.33 0.59 6.04
C MET A 124 -12.94 0.62 7.52
N GLU A 125 -13.86 0.17 8.36
CA GLU A 125 -13.55 -0.22 9.72
C GLU A 125 -12.93 -1.63 9.71
N LEU A 126 -11.77 -1.77 10.33
CA LEU A 126 -11.03 -3.02 10.41
C LEU A 126 -10.65 -3.31 11.87
N GLY A 127 -11.08 -4.41 12.40
CA GLY A 127 -10.79 -4.82 13.79
C GLY A 127 -11.87 -5.69 14.38
N ASN A 128 -11.81 -5.88 15.71
CA ASN A 128 -12.64 -6.82 16.47
C ASN A 128 -12.62 -8.22 15.84
N LEU A 129 -11.42 -8.67 15.44
CA LEU A 129 -11.21 -9.96 14.78
C LEU A 129 -10.98 -11.05 15.83
N ASP A 130 -11.44 -12.26 15.55
CA ASP A 130 -11.17 -13.42 16.41
C ASP A 130 -9.67 -13.78 16.40
N PHE A 131 -8.99 -13.53 15.29
CA PHE A 131 -7.54 -13.73 15.16
C PHE A 131 -6.96 -12.87 14.02
N CYS A 132 -5.70 -12.50 14.14
CA CYS A 132 -4.92 -11.85 13.08
C CYS A 132 -3.45 -12.29 13.22
N GLU A 133 -3.06 -13.34 12.52
CA GLU A 133 -1.76 -13.98 12.68
C GLU A 133 -1.00 -14.14 11.36
N MET A 134 0.32 -14.08 11.46
CA MET A 134 1.24 -14.44 10.38
C MET A 134 1.91 -15.76 10.73
N LEU A 135 1.76 -16.76 9.88
CA LEU A 135 2.40 -18.06 10.04
C LEU A 135 3.65 -18.15 9.18
N ILE A 136 4.73 -18.68 9.77
CA ILE A 136 5.96 -18.99 9.04
C ILE A 136 5.85 -20.44 8.58
N SER A 137 5.77 -20.64 7.26
CA SER A 137 5.86 -21.98 6.67
C SER A 137 7.27 -22.52 6.84
N LYS A 138 7.36 -23.81 7.18
CA LYS A 138 8.63 -24.56 7.24
C LYS A 138 8.98 -25.26 5.92
N TYR A 139 8.22 -24.97 4.86
CA TYR A 139 8.41 -25.56 3.53
C TYR A 139 8.85 -24.49 2.53
#